data_8cf343b9a1718d01776d62286f715282
#
_entry.id   8cf343b9a1718d01776d62286f715282
#
_cell.length_a   1.000
_cell.length_b   1.000
_cell.length_c   1.000
_cell.angle_alpha   90.00
_cell.angle_beta   90.00
_cell.angle_gamma   90.00
#
_symmetry.space_group_name_H-M   'P 1'
#
loop_
_entity.id
_entity.type
_entity.pdbx_description
1 polymer ?
#
loop_
_entity_poly.entity_id
_entity_poly.type
_entity_poly.pdbx_seq_one_letter_code
_entity_poly.pdbx_strand_id
1 'polypeptide(L)'
;TGREVVLDRGGLYDAIRASISIPSVFRPVRRGNQVLVDGGTVNPLPLNRVRREPGDVLVAVDVSAPFSEEMAVRNKASLNYYKVITASSEIMQQHIARLMCKLYKPDLLIEMPADRFGIFEFYRAREIVEAGRMATRAALERSLVEAG
;
A
#
# COMPACT_ATOMS: atom_id res chain seq x y z
N THR A 1 -8.95 3.28 18.54
CA THR A 1 -10.36 3.48 18.08
C THR A 1 -10.60 2.98 16.67
N GLY A 2 -9.57 2.57 15.91
CA GLY A 2 -9.67 2.11 14.53
C GLY A 2 -10.15 3.19 13.53
N ARG A 3 -9.99 4.46 13.87
CA ARG A 3 -10.35 5.58 13.00
C ARG A 3 -9.14 6.11 12.26
N GLU A 4 -9.30 6.41 10.99
CA GLU A 4 -8.31 7.13 10.20
C GLU A 4 -8.12 8.56 10.76
N VAL A 5 -6.87 9.00 10.86
CA VAL A 5 -6.50 10.36 11.26
C VAL A 5 -5.76 11.01 10.10
N VAL A 6 -6.34 12.05 9.53
CA VAL A 6 -5.72 12.83 8.46
C VAL A 6 -4.84 13.91 9.07
N LEU A 7 -3.57 13.94 8.70
CA LEU A 7 -2.58 14.92 9.16
C LEU A 7 -2.33 15.94 8.05
N ASP A 8 -3.15 16.99 7.99
CA ASP A 8 -3.15 18.04 6.97
C ASP A 8 -2.42 19.32 7.41
N ARG A 9 -1.95 19.34 8.67
CA ARG A 9 -1.24 20.48 9.27
C ARG A 9 -0.29 20.03 10.37
N GLY A 10 0.71 20.87 10.68
CA GLY A 10 1.73 20.60 11.68
C GLY A 10 3.06 20.18 11.05
N GLY A 11 3.93 19.52 11.81
CA GLY A 11 5.25 19.10 11.35
C GLY A 11 5.17 17.93 10.36
N LEU A 12 5.76 18.10 9.18
CA LEU A 12 5.81 17.02 8.17
C LEU A 12 6.53 15.78 8.70
N TYR A 13 7.62 15.96 9.44
CA TYR A 13 8.36 14.87 10.06
C TYR A 13 7.49 14.03 11.00
N ASP A 14 6.69 14.68 11.84
CA ASP A 14 5.79 13.99 12.78
C ASP A 14 4.70 13.20 12.04
N ALA A 15 4.18 13.79 10.95
CA ALA A 15 3.19 13.13 10.10
C ALA A 15 3.79 11.87 9.43
N ILE A 16 4.96 11.98 8.82
CA ILE A 16 5.67 10.85 8.22
C ILE A 16 5.98 9.79 9.29
N ARG A 17 6.51 10.21 10.45
CA ARG A 17 6.85 9.30 11.54
C ARG A 17 5.62 8.52 12.05
N ALA A 18 4.45 9.16 12.12
CA ALA A 18 3.20 8.50 12.47
C ALA A 18 2.75 7.53 11.37
N SER A 19 2.82 7.98 10.11
CA SER A 19 2.38 7.22 8.95
C SER A 19 3.16 5.93 8.71
N ILE A 20 4.45 5.89 9.06
CA ILE A 20 5.30 4.69 8.92
C ILE A 20 5.35 3.83 10.20
N SER A 21 4.49 4.09 11.19
CA SER A 21 4.48 3.34 12.46
C SER A 21 3.80 1.97 12.31
N ILE A 22 4.38 1.11 11.46
CA ILE A 22 3.90 -0.25 11.20
C ILE A 22 3.83 -1.03 12.51
N PRO A 23 2.66 -1.57 12.89
CA PRO A 23 2.50 -2.39 14.08
C PRO A 23 3.50 -3.57 14.09
N SER A 24 4.05 -3.87 15.26
CA SER A 24 5.09 -4.89 15.48
C SER A 24 6.48 -4.59 14.90
N VAL A 25 6.63 -3.55 14.07
CA VAL A 25 7.91 -3.12 13.48
C VAL A 25 8.41 -1.84 14.14
N PHE A 26 7.56 -0.84 14.25
CA PHE A 26 7.91 0.46 14.83
C PHE A 26 7.05 0.78 16.05
N ARG A 27 7.60 1.60 16.95
CA ARG A 27 6.85 2.10 18.09
C ARG A 27 5.74 3.05 17.61
N PRO A 28 4.50 2.91 18.12
CA PRO A 28 3.42 3.84 17.86
C PRO A 28 3.78 5.27 18.28
N VAL A 29 3.19 6.25 17.61
CA VAL A 29 3.36 7.67 17.96
C VAL A 29 2.23 8.11 18.88
N ARG A 30 2.59 8.77 20.00
CA ARG A 30 1.60 9.39 20.89
C ARG A 30 1.39 10.85 20.51
N ARG A 31 0.10 11.24 20.31
CA ARG A 31 -0.30 12.62 20.04
C ARG A 31 -1.49 12.98 20.95
N GLY A 32 -1.19 13.70 22.02
CA GLY A 32 -2.19 13.92 23.07
C GLY A 32 -2.68 12.60 23.65
N ASN A 33 -3.98 12.39 23.67
CA ASN A 33 -4.61 11.14 24.16
C ASN A 33 -4.73 10.05 23.08
N GLN A 34 -4.20 10.28 21.89
CA GLN A 34 -4.26 9.33 20.78
C GLN A 34 -2.95 8.54 20.67
N VAL A 35 -3.08 7.29 20.28
CA VAL A 35 -1.96 6.43 19.86
C VAL A 35 -2.15 6.18 18.37
N LEU A 36 -1.20 6.67 17.57
CA LEU A 36 -1.21 6.56 16.12
C LEU A 36 -0.31 5.41 15.68
N VAL A 37 -0.78 4.68 14.70
CA VAL A 37 -0.06 3.63 13.98
C VAL A 37 -0.12 3.92 12.48
N ASP A 38 0.56 3.13 11.68
CA ASP A 38 0.56 3.21 10.21
C ASP A 38 -0.87 3.29 9.66
N GLY A 39 -1.07 4.25 8.74
CA GLY A 39 -2.35 4.48 8.08
C GLY A 39 -2.82 3.30 7.22
N GLY A 40 -1.89 2.53 6.68
CA GLY A 40 -2.18 1.31 5.92
C GLY A 40 -2.98 0.27 6.68
N THR A 41 -2.98 0.33 8.03
CA THR A 41 -3.81 -0.54 8.87
C THR A 41 -5.31 -0.38 8.62
N VAL A 42 -5.77 0.82 8.22
CA VAL A 42 -7.19 1.12 8.01
C VAL A 42 -7.49 1.63 6.60
N ASN A 43 -6.51 2.24 5.93
CA ASN A 43 -6.66 2.82 4.59
C ASN A 43 -5.36 2.70 3.79
N PRO A 44 -5.02 1.49 3.30
CA PRO A 44 -3.75 1.23 2.61
C PRO A 44 -3.65 1.92 1.26
N LEU A 45 -4.79 2.21 0.62
CA LEU A 45 -4.87 2.90 -0.67
C LEU A 45 -5.89 4.05 -0.55
N PRO A 46 -5.46 5.26 -0.10
CA PRO A 46 -6.33 6.32 0.35
C PRO A 46 -6.97 7.14 -0.79
N LEU A 47 -7.61 6.48 -1.76
CA LEU A 47 -8.27 7.10 -2.91
C LEU A 47 -9.36 8.10 -2.51
N ASN A 48 -10.00 7.88 -1.37
CA ASN A 48 -11.01 8.76 -0.78
C ASN A 48 -10.45 10.12 -0.31
N ARG A 49 -9.13 10.28 -0.31
CA ARG A 49 -8.46 11.53 0.12
C ARG A 49 -8.00 12.40 -1.04
N VAL A 50 -8.04 11.88 -2.24
CA VAL A 50 -7.68 12.63 -3.45
C VAL A 50 -8.85 13.56 -3.82
N ARG A 51 -8.57 14.86 -3.91
CA ARG A 51 -9.52 15.83 -4.47
C ARG A 51 -9.47 15.73 -5.99
N ARG A 52 -10.64 15.65 -6.62
CA ARG A 52 -10.77 15.57 -8.08
C ARG A 52 -11.67 16.68 -8.58
N GLU A 53 -11.28 17.28 -9.69
CA GLU A 53 -12.12 18.16 -10.49
C GLU A 53 -12.53 17.47 -11.79
N PRO A 54 -13.58 17.94 -12.49
CA PRO A 54 -13.96 17.38 -13.77
C PRO A 54 -12.80 17.43 -14.78
N GLY A 55 -12.43 16.27 -15.33
CA GLY A 55 -11.29 16.14 -16.24
C GLY A 55 -10.01 15.62 -15.61
N ASP A 56 -9.94 15.52 -14.28
CA ASP A 56 -8.77 14.92 -13.62
C ASP A 56 -8.70 13.40 -13.81
N VAL A 57 -7.48 12.90 -14.00
CA VAL A 57 -7.18 11.48 -14.09
C VAL A 57 -6.70 10.99 -12.71
N LEU A 58 -7.40 10.03 -12.13
CA LEU A 58 -7.01 9.39 -10.88
C LEU A 58 -6.07 8.21 -11.16
N VAL A 59 -4.81 8.37 -10.80
CA VAL A 59 -3.81 7.30 -10.87
C VAL A 59 -3.61 6.71 -9.48
N ALA A 60 -3.75 5.40 -9.36
CA ALA A 60 -3.48 4.66 -8.14
C ALA A 60 -2.25 3.76 -8.32
N VAL A 61 -1.38 3.73 -7.30
CA VAL A 61 -0.24 2.79 -7.24
C VAL A 61 -0.44 1.91 -6.01
N ASP A 62 -0.76 0.64 -6.22
CA ASP A 62 -0.91 -0.36 -5.17
C ASP A 62 0.39 -1.18 -5.06
N VAL A 63 1.16 -0.93 -4.01
CA VAL A 63 2.40 -1.66 -3.70
C VAL A 63 2.16 -2.88 -2.81
N SER A 64 0.91 -3.12 -2.43
CA SER A 64 0.46 -4.25 -1.63
C SER A 64 -0.38 -5.25 -2.43
N ALA A 65 -0.26 -5.23 -3.75
CA ALA A 65 -0.98 -6.12 -4.64
C ALA A 65 -0.75 -7.61 -4.28
N PRO A 66 -1.67 -8.51 -4.63
CA PRO A 66 -1.58 -9.94 -4.26
C PRO A 66 -0.24 -10.56 -4.62
N PHE A 67 0.18 -11.54 -3.83
CA PHE A 67 1.39 -12.31 -4.09
C PHE A 67 1.34 -12.95 -5.49
N SER A 68 2.51 -13.02 -6.13
CA SER A 68 2.65 -13.75 -7.37
C SER A 68 2.36 -15.24 -7.16
N GLU A 69 1.79 -15.92 -8.17
CA GLU A 69 1.47 -17.36 -8.10
C GLU A 69 2.71 -18.21 -7.80
N GLU A 70 3.89 -17.78 -8.25
CA GLU A 70 5.16 -18.46 -8.01
C GLU A 70 5.55 -18.53 -6.53
N MET A 71 5.24 -17.49 -5.74
CA MET A 71 5.55 -17.44 -4.32
C MET A 71 4.52 -18.15 -3.45
N ALA A 72 3.27 -18.24 -3.87
CA ALA A 72 2.24 -19.03 -3.18
C ALA A 72 2.65 -20.51 -3.05
N VAL A 73 3.43 -21.03 -4.00
CA VAL A 73 3.94 -22.40 -4.00
C VAL A 73 5.20 -22.58 -3.12
N ARG A 74 6.06 -21.53 -3.01
CA ARG A 74 7.34 -21.61 -2.28
C ARG A 74 7.22 -21.47 -0.76
N ASN A 75 6.16 -20.89 -0.24
CA ASN A 75 5.99 -20.56 1.19
C ASN A 75 5.55 -21.74 2.07
N LYS A 76 5.96 -22.99 1.75
CA LYS A 76 5.78 -24.17 2.64
C LYS A 76 6.75 -24.21 3.83
N ALA A 77 7.64 -23.21 3.99
CA ALA A 77 8.62 -23.16 5.07
C ALA A 77 8.01 -22.60 6.37
N SER A 78 8.28 -23.29 7.46
CA SER A 78 7.91 -23.05 8.87
C SER A 78 7.14 -21.75 9.16
N LEU A 79 5.84 -21.88 9.33
CA LEU A 79 4.94 -20.83 9.84
C LEU A 79 5.26 -20.63 11.34
N ASN A 80 5.80 -19.48 11.70
CA ASN A 80 5.84 -19.04 13.07
C ASN A 80 4.69 -18.04 13.33
N TYR A 81 4.34 -17.86 14.59
CA TYR A 81 3.23 -17.01 15.03
C TYR A 81 3.32 -15.56 14.46
N TYR A 82 4.51 -14.99 14.42
CA TYR A 82 4.75 -13.65 13.87
C TYR A 82 4.43 -13.57 12.38
N LYS A 83 4.86 -14.56 11.60
CA LYS A 83 4.57 -14.63 10.15
C LYS A 83 3.08 -14.75 9.88
N VAL A 84 2.35 -15.49 10.70
CA VAL A 84 0.90 -15.63 10.54
C VAL A 84 0.20 -14.29 10.79
N ILE A 85 0.58 -13.55 11.83
CA ILE A 85 -0.02 -12.24 12.13
C ILE A 85 0.28 -11.23 11.02
N THR A 86 1.53 -11.15 10.56
CA THR A 86 1.90 -10.20 9.49
C THR A 86 1.18 -10.54 8.19
N ALA A 87 1.17 -11.80 7.78
CA ALA A 87 0.45 -12.24 6.59
C ALA A 87 -1.07 -11.97 6.68
N SER A 88 -1.68 -12.18 7.85
CA SER A 88 -3.10 -11.87 8.06
C SER A 88 -3.36 -10.36 7.90
N SER A 89 -2.48 -9.51 8.43
CA SER A 89 -2.58 -8.06 8.28
C SER A 89 -2.44 -7.65 6.80
N GLU A 90 -1.49 -8.22 6.07
CA GLU A 90 -1.29 -7.98 4.65
C GLU A 90 -2.52 -8.38 3.82
N ILE A 91 -3.10 -9.54 4.09
CA ILE A 91 -4.33 -10.00 3.42
C ILE A 91 -5.48 -9.02 3.67
N MET A 92 -5.67 -8.56 4.91
CA MET A 92 -6.70 -7.58 5.23
C MET A 92 -6.48 -6.26 4.49
N GLN A 93 -5.24 -5.75 4.44
CA GLN A 93 -4.89 -4.53 3.71
C GLN A 93 -5.16 -4.68 2.21
N GLN A 94 -4.81 -5.82 1.59
CA GLN A 94 -5.10 -6.11 0.19
C GLN A 94 -6.61 -6.11 -0.09
N HIS A 95 -7.41 -6.68 0.81
CA HIS A 95 -8.86 -6.66 0.67
C HIS A 95 -9.42 -5.23 0.75
N ILE A 96 -8.93 -4.41 1.67
CA ILE A 96 -9.33 -3.00 1.79
C ILE A 96 -8.93 -2.24 0.53
N ALA A 97 -7.69 -2.38 0.04
CA ALA A 97 -7.23 -1.74 -1.18
C ALA A 97 -8.11 -2.07 -2.39
N ARG A 98 -8.46 -3.36 -2.57
CA ARG A 98 -9.39 -3.79 -3.64
C ARG A 98 -10.78 -3.16 -3.51
N LEU A 99 -11.31 -3.05 -2.28
CA LEU A 99 -12.59 -2.39 -2.05
C LEU A 99 -12.52 -0.90 -2.37
N MET A 100 -11.40 -0.23 -2.02
CA MET A 100 -11.16 1.16 -2.37
C MET A 100 -11.11 1.35 -3.90
N CYS A 101 -10.41 0.48 -4.63
CA CYS A 101 -10.40 0.51 -6.10
C CYS A 101 -11.79 0.32 -6.70
N LYS A 102 -12.60 -0.62 -6.17
CA LYS A 102 -13.98 -0.83 -6.65
C LYS A 102 -14.88 0.38 -6.39
N LEU A 103 -14.71 1.04 -5.24
CA LEU A 103 -15.54 2.18 -4.83
C LEU A 103 -15.16 3.47 -5.57
N TYR A 104 -13.86 3.75 -5.67
CA TYR A 104 -13.35 5.03 -6.20
C TYR A 104 -12.91 4.96 -7.67
N LYS A 105 -12.82 3.76 -8.24
CA LYS A 105 -12.55 3.48 -9.68
C LYS A 105 -11.45 4.38 -10.23
N PRO A 106 -10.18 4.17 -9.85
CA PRO A 106 -9.08 4.92 -10.45
C PRO A 106 -9.06 4.70 -11.97
N ASP A 107 -8.71 5.74 -12.72
CA ASP A 107 -8.63 5.69 -14.17
C ASP A 107 -7.40 4.87 -14.63
N LEU A 108 -6.35 4.83 -13.80
CA LEU A 108 -5.19 3.97 -14.00
C LEU A 108 -4.80 3.32 -12.67
N LEU A 109 -4.73 1.99 -12.64
CA LEU A 109 -4.23 1.22 -11.50
C LEU A 109 -2.90 0.56 -11.88
N ILE A 110 -1.85 0.87 -11.10
CA ILE A 110 -0.52 0.29 -11.21
C ILE A 110 -0.34 -0.63 -10.01
N GLU A 111 -0.19 -1.93 -10.25
CA GLU A 111 -0.06 -2.93 -9.21
C GLU A 111 1.38 -3.46 -9.14
N MET A 112 1.92 -3.51 -7.93
CA MET A 112 3.20 -4.17 -7.64
C MET A 112 2.96 -5.29 -6.62
N PRO A 113 3.30 -6.55 -6.93
CA PRO A 113 3.17 -7.66 -5.99
C PRO A 113 3.98 -7.41 -4.71
N ALA A 114 3.34 -7.61 -3.55
CA ALA A 114 3.91 -7.34 -2.24
C ALA A 114 5.10 -8.27 -1.90
N ASP A 115 5.19 -9.43 -2.55
CA ASP A 115 6.23 -10.44 -2.36
C ASP A 115 7.53 -10.17 -3.12
N ARG A 116 7.53 -9.17 -3.99
CA ARG A 116 8.68 -8.90 -4.86
C ARG A 116 9.87 -8.30 -4.11
N PHE A 117 9.61 -7.51 -3.08
CA PHE A 117 10.62 -6.83 -2.27
C PHE A 117 10.25 -6.84 -0.79
N GLY A 118 11.21 -7.14 0.08
CA GLY A 118 11.02 -7.08 1.52
C GLY A 118 10.98 -5.64 2.05
N ILE A 119 10.27 -5.42 3.15
CA ILE A 119 10.05 -4.09 3.78
C ILE A 119 11.36 -3.35 4.09
N PHE A 120 12.47 -4.08 4.31
CA PHE A 120 13.77 -3.51 4.68
C PHE A 120 14.82 -3.55 3.54
N GLU A 121 14.44 -3.93 2.33
CA GLU A 121 15.36 -4.05 1.20
C GLU A 121 15.65 -2.72 0.49
N PHE A 122 15.79 -1.62 1.24
CA PHE A 122 16.10 -0.29 0.70
C PHE A 122 17.40 -0.24 -0.10
N TYR A 123 18.33 -1.14 0.16
CA TYR A 123 19.59 -1.28 -0.59
C TYR A 123 19.36 -1.71 -2.05
N ARG A 124 18.19 -2.27 -2.38
CA ARG A 124 17.78 -2.65 -3.73
C ARG A 124 16.99 -1.55 -4.46
N ALA A 125 17.16 -0.29 -4.06
CA ALA A 125 16.37 0.84 -4.58
C ALA A 125 16.33 0.91 -6.12
N ARG A 126 17.45 0.61 -6.81
CA ARG A 126 17.50 0.61 -8.29
C ARG A 126 16.57 -0.45 -8.90
N GLU A 127 16.56 -1.65 -8.34
CA GLU A 127 15.69 -2.75 -8.79
C GLU A 127 14.22 -2.43 -8.52
N ILE A 128 13.91 -1.82 -7.36
CA ILE A 128 12.56 -1.41 -6.98
C ILE A 128 12.05 -0.34 -7.96
N VAL A 129 12.87 0.66 -8.29
CA VAL A 129 12.52 1.71 -9.26
C VAL A 129 12.27 1.11 -10.64
N GLU A 130 13.12 0.20 -11.11
CA GLU A 130 12.95 -0.42 -12.43
C GLU A 130 11.69 -1.30 -12.48
N ALA A 131 11.41 -2.04 -11.42
CA ALA A 131 10.17 -2.79 -11.28
C ALA A 131 8.93 -1.90 -11.35
N GLY A 132 8.96 -0.74 -10.67
CA GLY A 132 7.88 0.25 -10.73
C GLY A 132 7.69 0.81 -12.14
N ARG A 133 8.79 1.10 -12.86
CA ARG A 133 8.73 1.55 -14.26
C ARG A 133 8.09 0.51 -15.18
N MET A 134 8.48 -0.75 -15.03
CA MET A 134 7.90 -1.84 -15.81
C MET A 134 6.41 -2.02 -15.53
N ALA A 135 6.02 -2.02 -14.25
CA ALA A 135 4.60 -2.12 -13.87
C ALA A 135 3.78 -0.95 -14.43
N THR A 136 4.33 0.27 -14.38
CA THR A 136 3.68 1.47 -14.93
C THR A 136 3.50 1.36 -16.44
N ARG A 137 4.52 0.96 -17.19
CA ARG A 137 4.43 0.78 -18.65
C ARG A 137 3.37 -0.25 -19.01
N ALA A 138 3.38 -1.41 -18.36
CA ALA A 138 2.40 -2.46 -18.58
C ALA A 138 0.96 -2.00 -18.27
N ALA A 139 0.76 -1.19 -17.22
CA ALA A 139 -0.54 -0.64 -16.89
C ALA A 139 -1.01 0.37 -17.94
N LEU A 140 -0.14 1.24 -18.44
CA LEU A 140 -0.45 2.20 -19.50
C LEU A 140 -0.79 1.49 -20.83
N GLU A 141 -0.03 0.47 -21.20
CA GLU A 141 -0.30 -0.30 -22.42
C GLU A 141 -1.68 -0.99 -22.36
N ARG A 142 -2.05 -1.58 -21.23
CA ARG A 142 -3.40 -2.16 -21.03
C ARG A 142 -4.50 -1.11 -21.15
N SER A 143 -4.31 0.05 -20.51
CA SER A 143 -5.29 1.14 -20.56
C SER A 143 -5.51 1.67 -21.98
N LEU A 144 -4.47 1.74 -22.81
CA LEU A 144 -4.57 2.14 -24.21
C LEU A 144 -5.32 1.12 -25.06
N VAL A 145 -5.14 -0.17 -24.80
CA VAL A 145 -5.85 -1.25 -25.52
C VAL A 145 -7.33 -1.28 -25.14
N GLU A 146 -7.69 -0.98 -23.90
CA GLU A 146 -9.08 -0.95 -23.43
C GLU A 146 -9.85 0.31 -23.91
N ALA A 147 -9.14 1.35 -24.29
CA ALA A 147 -9.72 2.63 -24.76
C ALA A 147 -9.92 2.70 -26.28
N GLY A 148 -9.39 1.75 -27.08
CA GLY A 148 -9.49 1.70 -28.54
C GLY A 148 -10.45 0.64 -29.01
#